data_dc6d41821dce82660f6f35001d689c95
#
_entry.id   dc6d41821dce82660f6f35001d689c95
#
_cell.length_a   1.000
_cell.length_b   1.000
_cell.length_c   1.000
_cell.angle_alpha   90.00
_cell.angle_beta   90.00
_cell.angle_gamma   90.00
#
_symmetry.space_group_name_H-M   'P 1'
#
loop_
_entity.id
_entity.type
_entity.pdbx_description
1 polymer ?
#
loop_
_entity_poly.entity_id
_entity_poly.type
_entity_poly.pdbx_seq_one_letter_code
_entity_poly.pdbx_strand_id
1 'polypeptide(L)'
;MCKDLVGSDETIISQMHDRPVFVTHYPKAAKAFYMKTDRGNDTVVENFDLLAPAGFGEIIGGSVREDDYERLLARIDQEGYNLDSYQWYLDLRKYGSVPHGGFGLGVERTVAWLTGEKHIRQCIAFPRLMDKVYL
;
A
#
# COMPACT_ATOMS: atom_id res chain seq x y z
N MET A 1 -11.19 9.62 -14.66
CA MET A 1 -9.85 9.23 -14.23
C MET A 1 -9.92 9.03 -12.72
N CYS A 2 -10.02 7.77 -12.26
CA CYS A 2 -10.02 7.47 -10.82
C CYS A 2 -8.64 7.81 -10.26
N LYS A 3 -8.61 8.69 -9.26
CA LYS A 3 -7.38 9.03 -8.53
C LYS A 3 -7.32 8.20 -7.26
N ASP A 4 -6.12 7.81 -6.86
CA ASP A 4 -5.84 7.34 -5.51
C ASP A 4 -6.13 8.46 -4.49
N LEU A 5 -6.35 8.11 -3.24
CA LEU A 5 -6.34 9.10 -2.17
C LEU A 5 -4.96 9.77 -2.15
N VAL A 6 -4.97 11.10 -2.07
CA VAL A 6 -3.73 11.85 -1.85
C VAL A 6 -3.58 12.14 -0.35
N GLY A 7 -2.37 12.44 0.09
CA GLY A 7 -2.09 12.64 1.53
C GLY A 7 -2.99 13.68 2.22
N SER A 8 -3.57 14.64 1.48
CA SER A 8 -4.56 15.57 2.01
C SER A 8 -5.90 14.88 2.33
N ASP A 9 -6.34 13.93 1.50
CA ASP A 9 -7.59 13.20 1.69
C ASP A 9 -7.47 12.25 2.90
N GLU A 10 -6.34 11.55 2.99
CA GLU A 10 -6.01 10.70 4.15
C GLU A 10 -5.99 11.52 5.45
N THR A 11 -5.39 12.71 5.41
CA THR A 11 -5.36 13.62 6.56
C THR A 11 -6.77 14.02 6.99
N ILE A 12 -7.63 14.39 6.04
CA ILE A 12 -9.03 14.76 6.33
C ILE A 12 -9.78 13.57 6.94
N ILE A 13 -9.69 12.38 6.32
CA ILE A 13 -10.34 11.17 6.83
C ILE A 13 -9.86 10.86 8.25
N SER A 14 -8.55 10.89 8.47
CA SER A 14 -7.97 10.57 9.76
C SER A 14 -8.35 11.58 10.87
N GLN A 15 -8.60 12.85 10.53
CA GLN A 15 -9.09 13.87 11.47
C GLN A 15 -10.56 13.71 11.85
N MET A 16 -11.35 12.99 11.06
CA MET A 16 -12.75 12.71 11.34
C MET A 16 -12.95 11.61 12.38
N HIS A 17 -11.89 10.91 12.77
CA HIS A 17 -11.96 9.75 13.65
C HIS A 17 -11.04 9.91 14.86
N ASP A 18 -11.45 9.33 15.99
CA ASP A 18 -10.70 9.28 17.25
C ASP A 18 -9.84 8.01 17.41
N ARG A 19 -9.95 7.10 16.47
CA ARG A 19 -9.24 5.82 16.40
C ARG A 19 -8.80 5.50 14.98
N PRO A 20 -7.84 4.55 14.78
CA PRO A 20 -7.42 4.13 13.45
C PRO A 20 -8.59 3.62 12.62
N VAL A 21 -8.59 3.97 11.34
CA VAL A 21 -9.64 3.62 10.38
C VAL A 21 -9.06 2.87 9.19
N PHE A 22 -9.71 1.78 8.82
CA PHE A 22 -9.40 1.06 7.58
C PHE A 22 -10.15 1.68 6.41
N VAL A 23 -9.41 2.05 5.36
CA VAL A 23 -9.95 2.37 4.04
C VAL A 23 -9.66 1.21 3.13
N THR A 24 -10.67 0.66 2.46
CA THR A 24 -10.53 -0.59 1.70
C THR A 24 -11.10 -0.45 0.29
N HIS A 25 -10.79 -1.42 -0.59
CA HIS A 25 -11.36 -1.53 -1.93
C HIS A 25 -11.11 -0.31 -2.81
N TYR A 26 -9.86 0.08 -2.92
CA TYR A 26 -9.47 1.17 -3.81
C TYR A 26 -9.67 0.83 -5.29
N PRO A 27 -9.83 1.87 -6.14
CA PRO A 27 -9.93 1.66 -7.58
C PRO A 27 -8.73 0.90 -8.14
N LYS A 28 -9.00 -0.15 -8.92
CA LYS A 28 -7.98 -0.99 -9.55
C LYS A 28 -6.97 -0.20 -10.37
N ALA A 29 -7.42 0.84 -11.07
CA ALA A 29 -6.56 1.68 -11.90
C ALA A 29 -5.60 2.59 -11.13
N ALA A 30 -5.78 2.70 -9.80
CA ALA A 30 -4.94 3.52 -8.93
C ALA A 30 -3.93 2.68 -8.11
N LYS A 31 -4.05 1.35 -8.16
CA LYS A 31 -3.23 0.45 -7.33
C LYS A 31 -2.39 -0.52 -8.18
N ALA A 32 -1.34 -1.04 -7.57
CA ALA A 32 -0.34 -1.86 -8.25
C ALA A 32 -0.90 -3.17 -8.82
N PHE A 33 -0.30 -3.62 -9.93
CA PHE A 33 -0.71 -4.78 -10.73
C PHE A 33 -0.85 -6.08 -9.94
N TYR A 34 -0.10 -6.24 -8.86
CA TYR A 34 -0.06 -7.47 -8.05
C TYR A 34 -1.21 -7.58 -7.06
N MET A 35 -2.00 -6.53 -6.88
CA MET A 35 -3.15 -6.55 -5.97
C MET A 35 -4.31 -7.29 -6.61
N LYS A 36 -4.88 -8.24 -5.87
CA LYS A 36 -6.00 -9.06 -6.34
C LYS A 36 -7.22 -8.20 -6.62
N THR A 37 -7.82 -8.41 -7.77
CA THR A 37 -9.10 -7.78 -8.11
C THR A 37 -10.22 -8.41 -7.29
N ASP A 38 -11.12 -7.61 -6.73
CA ASP A 38 -12.27 -8.10 -5.98
C ASP A 38 -13.18 -8.99 -6.86
N ARG A 39 -13.69 -10.09 -6.29
CA ARG A 39 -14.50 -11.06 -7.04
C ARG A 39 -15.90 -10.54 -7.39
N GLY A 40 -16.43 -9.65 -6.60
CA GLY A 40 -17.77 -9.09 -6.77
C GLY A 40 -17.76 -7.79 -7.57
N ASN A 41 -16.60 -7.13 -7.68
CA ASN A 41 -16.46 -5.87 -8.38
C ASN A 41 -15.05 -5.73 -8.99
N ASP A 42 -14.93 -5.96 -10.27
CA ASP A 42 -13.66 -5.94 -11.02
C ASP A 42 -13.04 -4.53 -11.20
N THR A 43 -13.71 -3.50 -10.74
CA THR A 43 -13.21 -2.12 -10.78
C THR A 43 -12.38 -1.74 -9.56
N VAL A 44 -12.37 -2.58 -8.51
CA VAL A 44 -11.61 -2.37 -7.26
C VAL A 44 -10.70 -3.54 -6.95
N VAL A 45 -9.77 -3.34 -6.03
CA VAL A 45 -8.84 -4.38 -5.55
C VAL A 45 -9.08 -4.70 -4.08
N GLU A 46 -8.77 -5.94 -3.68
CA GLU A 46 -8.81 -6.41 -2.29
C GLU A 46 -7.61 -5.86 -1.52
N ASN A 47 -7.66 -4.59 -1.16
CA ASN A 47 -6.61 -3.90 -0.42
C ASN A 47 -7.16 -3.10 0.76
N PHE A 48 -6.24 -2.63 1.59
CA PHE A 48 -6.55 -1.71 2.67
C PHE A 48 -5.38 -0.79 2.96
N ASP A 49 -5.70 0.40 3.44
CA ASP A 49 -4.78 1.29 4.11
C ASP A 49 -5.34 1.56 5.53
N LEU A 50 -4.50 1.50 6.56
CA LEU A 50 -4.86 1.85 7.93
C LEU A 50 -4.37 3.26 8.22
N LEU A 51 -5.29 4.17 8.44
CA LEU A 51 -5.02 5.55 8.77
C LEU A 51 -5.04 5.76 10.29
N ALA A 52 -3.97 6.27 10.84
CA ALA A 52 -3.91 6.70 12.24
C ALA A 52 -4.67 8.02 12.43
N PRO A 53 -5.38 8.22 13.56
CA PRO A 53 -6.22 9.40 13.79
C PRO A 53 -5.41 10.69 13.92
N ALA A 54 -6.11 11.80 14.11
CA ALA A 54 -5.54 13.12 14.38
C ALA A 54 -4.60 13.67 13.27
N GLY A 55 -4.80 13.23 12.03
CA GLY A 55 -4.05 13.73 10.88
C GLY A 55 -2.70 13.04 10.64
N PHE A 56 -2.39 11.94 11.34
CA PHE A 56 -1.15 11.18 11.10
C PHE A 56 -1.15 10.41 9.77
N GLY A 57 -2.34 10.12 9.21
CA GLY A 57 -2.47 9.47 7.91
C GLY A 57 -2.09 7.99 7.92
N GLU A 58 -1.72 7.47 6.76
CA GLU A 58 -1.44 6.05 6.57
C GLU A 58 -0.23 5.57 7.38
N ILE A 59 -0.44 4.51 8.18
CA ILE A 59 0.59 3.79 8.93
C ILE A 59 0.80 2.36 8.45
N ILE A 60 -0.21 1.75 7.83
CA ILE A 60 -0.14 0.42 7.22
C ILE A 60 -0.83 0.45 5.87
N GLY A 61 -0.20 -0.12 4.86
CA GLY A 61 -0.82 -0.45 3.59
C GLY A 61 -0.69 -1.94 3.28
N GLY A 62 -1.75 -2.57 2.79
CA GLY A 62 -1.75 -4.00 2.53
C GLY A 62 -2.72 -4.43 1.44
N SER A 63 -2.56 -5.66 0.95
CA SER A 63 -3.49 -6.25 -0.01
C SER A 63 -3.45 -7.77 -0.02
N VAL A 64 -4.52 -8.37 -0.50
CA VAL A 64 -4.49 -9.72 -1.04
C VAL A 64 -3.70 -9.69 -2.35
N ARG A 65 -2.87 -10.70 -2.59
CA ARG A 65 -2.08 -10.79 -3.82
C ARG A 65 -2.84 -11.59 -4.87
N GLU A 66 -2.71 -11.18 -6.14
CA GLU A 66 -3.27 -11.97 -7.23
C GLU A 66 -2.58 -13.33 -7.29
N ASP A 67 -3.34 -14.38 -7.10
CA ASP A 67 -2.90 -15.78 -7.07
C ASP A 67 -3.19 -16.52 -8.38
N ASP A 68 -3.95 -15.93 -9.28
CA ASP A 68 -4.21 -16.44 -10.62
C ASP A 68 -3.13 -15.97 -11.61
N TYR A 69 -2.49 -16.93 -12.31
CA TYR A 69 -1.42 -16.66 -13.26
C TYR A 69 -1.86 -15.79 -14.43
N GLU A 70 -2.99 -16.15 -15.06
CA GLU A 70 -3.46 -15.48 -16.27
C GLU A 70 -3.91 -14.03 -15.97
N ARG A 71 -4.55 -13.82 -14.82
CA ARG A 71 -4.96 -12.48 -14.37
C ARG A 71 -3.76 -11.61 -14.07
N LEU A 72 -2.74 -12.16 -13.40
CA LEU A 72 -1.51 -11.43 -13.09
C LEU A 72 -0.76 -11.06 -14.38
N LEU A 73 -0.63 -12.00 -15.31
CA LEU A 73 0.00 -11.79 -16.62
C LEU A 73 -0.72 -10.66 -17.39
N ALA A 74 -2.04 -10.74 -17.48
CA ALA A 74 -2.85 -9.73 -18.15
C ALA A 74 -2.70 -8.33 -17.54
N ARG A 75 -2.56 -8.24 -16.21
CA ARG A 75 -2.33 -6.96 -15.52
C ARG A 75 -0.95 -6.38 -15.81
N ILE A 76 0.09 -7.21 -15.82
CA ILE A 76 1.47 -6.79 -16.15
C ILE A 76 1.52 -6.24 -17.58
N ASP A 77 0.90 -6.94 -18.53
CA ASP A 77 0.83 -6.53 -19.93
C ASP A 77 0.02 -5.24 -20.11
N GLN A 78 -1.14 -5.15 -19.48
CA GLN A 78 -2.01 -3.96 -19.52
C GLN A 78 -1.33 -2.70 -19.00
N GLU A 79 -0.47 -2.82 -17.99
CA GLU A 79 0.29 -1.70 -17.42
C GLU A 79 1.60 -1.43 -18.18
N GLY A 80 1.92 -2.22 -19.21
CA GLY A 80 3.06 -2.02 -20.10
C GLY A 80 4.41 -2.37 -19.46
N TYR A 81 4.42 -3.22 -18.44
CA TYR A 81 5.68 -3.65 -17.83
C TYR A 81 6.39 -4.70 -18.67
N ASN A 82 7.72 -4.70 -18.60
CA ASN A 82 8.53 -5.72 -19.26
C ASN A 82 8.35 -7.08 -18.56
N LEU A 83 7.76 -8.04 -19.25
CA LEU A 83 7.47 -9.38 -18.75
C LEU A 83 8.72 -10.14 -18.27
N ASP A 84 9.85 -9.98 -18.95
CA ASP A 84 11.10 -10.66 -18.55
C ASP A 84 11.55 -10.26 -17.13
N SER A 85 11.27 -9.02 -16.75
CA SER A 85 11.60 -8.53 -15.41
C SER A 85 10.74 -9.14 -14.31
N TYR A 86 9.56 -9.66 -14.67
CA TYR A 86 8.59 -10.24 -13.74
C TYR A 86 8.39 -11.75 -13.90
N GLN A 87 9.18 -12.41 -14.76
CA GLN A 87 9.05 -13.86 -14.99
C GLN A 87 9.15 -14.65 -13.68
N TRP A 88 10.10 -14.33 -12.83
CA TRP A 88 10.27 -14.94 -11.52
C TRP A 88 9.03 -14.82 -10.63
N TYR A 89 8.32 -13.70 -10.73
CA TYR A 89 7.11 -13.43 -9.96
C TYR A 89 5.90 -14.19 -10.51
N LEU A 90 5.81 -14.31 -11.83
CA LEU A 90 4.83 -15.14 -12.52
C LEU A 90 5.03 -16.63 -12.21
N ASP A 91 6.27 -17.08 -12.15
CA ASP A 91 6.63 -18.47 -11.84
C ASP A 91 6.10 -18.92 -10.48
N LEU A 92 6.00 -18.01 -9.50
CA LEU A 92 5.37 -18.29 -8.20
C LEU A 92 3.87 -18.67 -8.31
N ARG A 93 3.21 -18.36 -9.42
CA ARG A 93 1.83 -18.75 -9.70
C ARG A 93 1.78 -19.98 -10.61
N LYS A 94 2.70 -20.06 -11.56
CA LYS A 94 2.81 -21.15 -12.52
C LYS A 94 3.09 -22.51 -11.86
N TYR A 95 3.95 -22.53 -10.86
CA TYR A 95 4.37 -23.76 -10.18
C TYR A 95 3.57 -24.06 -8.90
N GLY A 96 2.50 -23.37 -8.67
CA GLY A 96 1.56 -23.53 -7.57
C GLY A 96 1.53 -22.31 -6.66
N SER A 97 0.32 -21.84 -6.40
CA SER A 97 0.06 -20.71 -5.52
C SER A 97 -1.07 -21.03 -4.55
N VAL A 98 -1.09 -20.33 -3.45
CA VAL A 98 -2.19 -20.34 -2.48
C VAL A 98 -2.70 -18.92 -2.28
N PRO A 99 -3.93 -18.72 -1.85
CA PRO A 99 -4.39 -17.40 -1.42
C PRO A 99 -3.46 -16.83 -0.35
N HIS A 100 -2.92 -15.66 -0.60
CA HIS A 100 -1.99 -14.99 0.30
C HIS A 100 -2.13 -13.48 0.23
N GLY A 101 -1.67 -12.80 1.25
CA GLY A 101 -1.64 -11.35 1.33
C GLY A 101 -0.41 -10.86 2.05
N GLY A 102 -0.27 -9.57 2.13
CA GLY A 102 0.82 -8.95 2.86
C GLY A 102 0.54 -7.48 3.13
N PHE A 103 1.20 -6.95 4.13
CA PHE A 103 1.14 -5.54 4.48
C PHE A 103 2.51 -5.00 4.85
N GLY A 104 2.69 -3.71 4.66
CA GLY A 104 3.83 -2.96 5.17
C GLY A 104 3.38 -2.06 6.31
N LEU A 105 4.12 -2.06 7.42
CA LEU A 105 3.91 -1.14 8.53
C LEU A 105 5.04 -0.12 8.57
N GLY A 106 4.69 1.17 8.50
CA GLY A 106 5.63 2.26 8.69
C GLY A 106 5.98 2.41 10.17
N VAL A 107 7.13 1.85 10.59
CA VAL A 107 7.56 1.88 11.99
C VAL A 107 7.65 3.32 12.49
N GLU A 108 8.30 4.19 11.75
CA GLU A 108 8.48 5.60 12.11
C GLU A 108 7.15 6.36 12.15
N ARG A 109 6.23 6.06 11.23
CA ARG A 109 4.89 6.65 11.23
C ARG A 109 4.08 6.20 12.46
N THR A 110 4.20 4.93 12.81
CA THR A 110 3.56 4.37 14.01
C THR A 110 4.12 5.00 15.28
N VAL A 111 5.46 5.15 15.37
CA VAL A 111 6.11 5.84 16.50
C VAL A 111 5.65 7.30 16.58
N ALA A 112 5.62 8.01 15.46
CA ALA A 112 5.16 9.39 15.40
C ALA A 112 3.73 9.53 15.96
N TRP A 113 2.82 8.66 15.54
CA TRP A 113 1.46 8.64 16.05
C TRP A 113 1.39 8.35 17.56
N LEU A 114 2.07 7.30 18.03
CA LEU A 114 2.00 6.88 19.44
C LEU A 114 2.64 7.90 20.40
N THR A 115 3.66 8.63 19.93
CA THR A 115 4.36 9.64 20.74
C THR A 115 3.80 11.05 20.56
N GLY A 116 2.93 11.26 19.56
CA GLY A 116 2.44 12.59 19.19
C GLY A 116 3.48 13.46 18.46
N GLU A 117 4.59 12.86 18.02
CA GLU A 117 5.66 13.57 17.34
C GLU A 117 5.25 13.95 15.92
N LYS A 118 5.35 15.23 15.57
CA LYS A 118 4.90 15.75 14.27
C LYS A 118 5.90 15.51 13.15
N HIS A 119 7.16 15.35 13.50
CA HIS A 119 8.21 15.27 12.49
C HIS A 119 8.83 13.88 12.45
N ILE A 120 8.55 13.14 11.38
CA ILE A 120 9.00 11.75 11.21
C ILE A 120 10.51 11.54 11.40
N ARG A 121 11.34 12.59 11.13
CA ARG A 121 12.78 12.55 11.36
C ARG A 121 13.16 12.32 12.82
N GLN A 122 12.31 12.73 13.75
CA GLN A 122 12.53 12.54 15.19
C GLN A 122 12.18 11.12 15.64
N CYS A 123 11.51 10.36 14.78
CA CYS A 123 11.13 8.97 15.02
C CYS A 123 12.11 7.96 14.42
N ILE A 124 13.19 8.44 13.79
CA ILE A 124 14.22 7.61 13.15
C ILE A 124 15.49 7.68 13.99
N ALA A 125 16.02 6.53 14.37
CA ALA A 125 17.24 6.46 15.20
C ALA A 125 18.47 7.08 14.50
N PHE A 126 18.55 6.94 13.17
CA PHE A 126 19.67 7.43 12.34
C PHE A 126 19.15 8.17 11.10
N PRO A 127 18.56 9.38 11.27
CA PRO A 127 17.98 10.10 10.15
C PRO A 127 19.06 10.59 9.19
N ARG A 128 18.88 10.33 7.90
CA ARG A 128 19.71 10.88 6.84
C ARG A 128 19.05 12.13 6.27
N LEU A 129 19.78 13.22 6.22
CA LEU A 129 19.35 14.50 5.69
C LEU A 129 20.14 14.84 4.44
N MET A 130 19.65 15.78 3.64
CA MET A 130 20.33 16.21 2.41
C MET A 130 21.72 16.78 2.67
N ASP A 131 21.89 17.44 3.80
CA ASP A 131 23.10 18.15 4.24
C ASP A 131 23.88 17.38 5.33
N LYS A 132 23.35 16.27 5.83
CA LYS A 132 23.95 15.50 6.92
C LYS A 132 23.77 14.00 6.72
N VAL A 133 24.84 13.34 6.34
CA VAL A 133 24.87 11.88 6.09
C VAL A 133 25.37 11.11 7.31
N TYR A 134 26.10 11.77 8.21
CA TYR A 134 26.65 11.20 9.44
C TYR A 134 25.98 11.79 10.67
N LEU A 135 25.96 10.99 11.75
CA LEU A 135 25.51 11.41 13.08
C LEU A 135 26.47 12.42 13.69
#